data_69e9147771c6f220e653444964a0fecd
#
_entry.id   69e9147771c6f220e653444964a0fecd
#
_cell.length_a   1.000
_cell.length_b   1.000
_cell.length_c   1.000
_cell.angle_alpha   90.00
_cell.angle_beta   90.00
_cell.angle_gamma   90.00
#
_symmetry.space_group_name_H-M   'P 1'
#
loop_
_entity.id
_entity.type
_entity.pdbx_description
1 polymer ?
#
loop_
_entity_poly.entity_id
_entity_poly.type
_entity_poly.pdbx_seq_one_letter_code
_entity_poly.pdbx_strand_id
1 'polypeptide(L)'
;MLDVQNRSAEEALTGTPGAVGTETPDGLSPAPLRPYLILAVVLCGLYFLYSWVQYAHFRTPSWDLGIFGQSVRAYAEFRAPVVDIKGPGFHILGDHFSPVTALLAPLYWIWPSPVALLFAQAALFASGAVVVGRTTQQVLGSRAAGIGLAVAYGLSWGIQEAVKSDFHEIAFAVPLLALTCRALLLGRWTAAVAWSAPLVLVKEDMGLTVSMVGVVLFVKGQKRLGAALAGFGAAAFALTVLVLIPAASRVGEYDYWSKIEKTGEGAETSFGQVVGDALASGERWEMVFFLLAITGFLALRSPLILLLLPTLGWRFLSQDANHWGMHWHYSAILMPVLFLALVDGVRSVRTSPRAWLVSYGKVVVPVATAVALVLAANLPLRELLKSETYRTDTRTEQARAAVAAVPEGASVEADVSLLAHLTADHRVYWVGTSKGATPDYLAYDLRGWSQPVSDPVQLASQLHPEARYEITYRSDGFAVLKRV
;
A
#
# COMPACT_ATOMS: atom_id res chain seq x y z
N MET A 1 -49.19 41.48 43.69
CA MET A 1 -48.55 40.15 43.80
C MET A 1 -48.73 39.39 42.50
N LEU A 2 -48.59 40.04 41.34
CA LEU A 2 -48.76 39.48 39.99
C LEU A 2 -47.62 39.90 39.00
N ASP A 3 -46.58 40.57 39.53
CA ASP A 3 -45.52 41.18 38.68
C ASP A 3 -44.16 40.55 38.82
N VAL A 4 -44.00 39.43 39.56
CA VAL A 4 -42.76 38.75 39.80
C VAL A 4 -42.65 37.43 38.99
N GLN A 5 -43.76 36.91 38.43
CA GLN A 5 -43.75 35.64 37.66
C GLN A 5 -43.50 35.82 36.17
N ASN A 6 -43.56 37.02 35.60
CA ASN A 6 -43.34 37.23 34.15
C ASN A 6 -41.89 37.57 33.77
N ARG A 7 -40.99 37.85 34.72
CA ARG A 7 -39.58 38.10 34.43
C ARG A 7 -38.72 36.80 34.30
N SER A 8 -39.20 35.69 34.84
CA SER A 8 -38.47 34.42 34.78
C SER A 8 -38.71 33.63 33.49
N ALA A 9 -39.66 34.01 32.65
CA ALA A 9 -39.97 33.33 31.40
C ALA A 9 -39.31 33.99 30.16
N GLU A 10 -38.90 35.25 30.23
CA GLU A 10 -38.22 35.95 29.13
C GLU A 10 -36.70 35.75 29.13
N GLU A 11 -36.06 35.45 30.26
CA GLU A 11 -34.60 35.14 30.32
C GLU A 11 -34.26 33.73 29.83
N ALA A 12 -35.25 32.84 29.65
CA ALA A 12 -35.02 31.48 29.17
C ALA A 12 -34.96 31.35 27.62
N LEU A 13 -35.23 32.42 26.87
CA LEU A 13 -35.32 32.38 25.40
C LEU A 13 -34.21 33.14 24.66
N THR A 14 -33.27 33.76 25.36
CA THR A 14 -32.11 34.46 24.75
C THR A 14 -30.78 33.77 24.98
N GLY A 15 -30.78 32.47 25.25
CA GLY A 15 -29.55 31.64 25.23
C GLY A 15 -29.07 31.47 23.77
N THR A 16 -28.10 32.30 23.36
CA THR A 16 -27.27 32.05 22.17
C THR A 16 -26.84 30.58 22.17
N PRO A 17 -26.94 29.83 21.05
CA PRO A 17 -26.42 28.50 21.00
C PRO A 17 -24.91 28.60 21.28
N GLY A 18 -24.48 28.21 22.48
CA GLY A 18 -23.07 28.08 22.83
C GLY A 18 -22.43 27.20 21.78
N ALA A 19 -21.38 27.71 21.14
CA ALA A 19 -20.51 26.92 20.28
C ALA A 19 -20.24 25.60 21.01
N VAL A 20 -20.59 24.48 20.39
CA VAL A 20 -20.24 23.14 20.87
C VAL A 20 -18.72 23.09 20.89
N GLY A 21 -18.16 23.48 22.00
CA GLY A 21 -16.74 23.33 22.29
C GLY A 21 -16.45 21.85 22.15
N THR A 22 -15.62 21.48 21.19
CA THR A 22 -15.02 20.17 21.04
C THR A 22 -14.08 19.97 22.23
N GLU A 23 -14.62 19.71 23.42
CA GLU A 23 -13.82 19.24 24.54
C GLU A 23 -13.20 17.90 24.13
N THR A 24 -11.88 17.96 23.91
CA THR A 24 -11.09 16.74 23.78
C THR A 24 -11.13 16.01 25.14
N PRO A 25 -11.57 14.75 25.17
CA PRO A 25 -11.42 13.97 26.39
C PRO A 25 -9.94 14.00 26.79
N ASP A 26 -9.64 14.27 28.05
CA ASP A 26 -8.31 14.21 28.66
C ASP A 26 -7.34 15.39 28.43
N GLY A 27 -7.70 16.63 28.48
CA GLY A 27 -6.74 17.74 28.70
C GLY A 27 -5.44 17.75 27.84
N LEU A 28 -5.41 16.96 26.76
CA LEU A 28 -4.25 16.77 25.90
C LEU A 28 -4.09 17.99 24.97
N SER A 29 -3.01 18.73 25.17
CA SER A 29 -2.69 19.87 24.31
C SER A 29 -2.47 19.44 22.86
N PRO A 30 -2.95 20.21 21.87
CA PRO A 30 -2.73 19.88 20.47
C PRO A 30 -1.25 19.97 20.10
N ALA A 31 -0.70 18.89 19.53
CA ALA A 31 0.70 18.89 19.07
C ALA A 31 0.84 19.79 17.82
N PRO A 32 1.92 20.61 17.71
CA PRO A 32 2.17 21.46 16.56
C PRO A 32 2.29 20.64 15.27
N LEU A 33 1.73 21.15 14.17
CA LEU A 33 1.74 20.45 12.88
C LEU A 33 3.08 20.62 12.13
N ARG A 34 3.65 21.83 12.18
CA ARG A 34 4.79 22.23 11.34
C ARG A 34 5.99 21.29 11.34
N PRO A 35 6.53 20.81 12.49
CA PRO A 35 7.73 19.95 12.46
C PRO A 35 7.46 18.60 11.76
N TYR A 36 6.27 18.07 11.89
CA TYR A 36 5.88 16.79 11.25
C TYR A 36 5.60 16.94 9.76
N LEU A 37 5.09 18.10 9.31
CA LEU A 37 4.97 18.41 7.88
C LEU A 37 6.36 18.54 7.23
N ILE A 38 7.30 19.21 7.89
CA ILE A 38 8.67 19.30 7.37
C ILE A 38 9.27 17.89 7.21
N LEU A 39 9.12 17.04 8.23
CA LEU A 39 9.60 15.66 8.15
C LEU A 39 8.91 14.87 7.03
N ALA A 40 7.60 15.02 6.88
CA ALA A 40 6.87 14.36 5.81
C ALA A 40 7.30 14.82 4.43
N VAL A 41 7.57 16.13 4.23
CA VAL A 41 8.11 16.64 2.97
C VAL A 41 9.48 16.03 2.66
N VAL A 42 10.37 15.92 3.67
CA VAL A 42 11.67 15.28 3.52
C VAL A 42 11.52 13.79 3.15
N LEU A 43 10.67 13.06 3.87
CA LEU A 43 10.42 11.64 3.58
C LEU A 43 9.79 11.45 2.19
N CYS A 44 8.80 12.27 1.83
CA CYS A 44 8.20 12.24 0.49
C CYS A 44 9.26 12.47 -0.59
N GLY A 45 10.14 13.45 -0.40
CA GLY A 45 11.24 13.74 -1.32
C GLY A 45 12.20 12.55 -1.47
N LEU A 46 12.57 11.90 -0.35
CA LEU A 46 13.45 10.72 -0.36
C LEU A 46 12.80 9.52 -1.06
N TYR A 47 11.54 9.21 -0.75
CA TYR A 47 10.81 8.12 -1.38
C TYR A 47 10.62 8.34 -2.87
N PHE A 48 10.18 9.54 -3.23
CA PHE A 48 9.98 9.89 -4.64
C PHE A 48 11.30 9.89 -5.41
N LEU A 49 12.37 10.47 -4.86
CA LEU A 49 13.69 10.46 -5.49
C LEU A 49 14.17 9.02 -5.74
N TYR A 50 14.02 8.13 -4.73
CA TYR A 50 14.38 6.73 -4.90
C TYR A 50 13.59 6.07 -6.05
N SER A 51 12.26 6.14 -6.00
CA SER A 51 11.39 5.51 -7.00
C SER A 51 11.62 6.11 -8.39
N TRP A 52 11.80 7.44 -8.48
CA TRP A 52 12.07 8.12 -9.74
C TRP A 52 13.41 7.70 -10.34
N VAL A 53 14.46 7.59 -9.53
CA VAL A 53 15.78 7.14 -10.03
C VAL A 53 15.71 5.68 -10.51
N GLN A 54 15.03 4.79 -9.77
CA GLN A 54 14.83 3.42 -10.22
C GLN A 54 14.07 3.38 -11.55
N TYR A 55 12.98 4.13 -11.67
CA TYR A 55 12.21 4.27 -12.91
C TYR A 55 13.09 4.82 -14.05
N ALA A 56 13.74 5.96 -13.87
CA ALA A 56 14.53 6.62 -14.90
C ALA A 56 15.68 5.75 -15.46
N HIS A 57 16.13 4.75 -14.67
CA HIS A 57 17.18 3.81 -15.04
C HIS A 57 16.66 2.41 -15.41
N PHE A 58 15.34 2.22 -15.61
CA PHE A 58 14.74 0.93 -15.97
C PHE A 58 15.07 -0.18 -14.96
N ARG A 59 15.10 0.15 -13.67
CA ARG A 59 15.42 -0.77 -12.56
C ARG A 59 14.19 -1.11 -11.72
N THR A 60 13.02 -0.55 -12.04
CA THR A 60 11.77 -0.87 -11.33
C THR A 60 11.27 -2.25 -11.72
N PRO A 61 10.50 -2.93 -10.85
CA PRO A 61 9.76 -4.14 -11.23
C PRO A 61 8.82 -3.93 -12.41
N SER A 62 8.25 -2.71 -12.55
CA SER A 62 7.47 -2.25 -13.70
C SER A 62 6.11 -2.94 -13.91
N TRP A 63 5.87 -4.12 -13.31
CA TRP A 63 4.64 -4.89 -13.47
C TRP A 63 3.41 -4.16 -12.90
N ASP A 64 3.42 -3.90 -11.59
CA ASP A 64 2.29 -3.24 -10.93
C ASP A 64 2.17 -1.78 -11.34
N LEU A 65 3.31 -1.09 -11.54
CA LEU A 65 3.32 0.27 -12.05
C LEU A 65 2.70 0.37 -13.45
N GLY A 66 2.93 -0.61 -14.31
CA GLY A 66 2.30 -0.71 -15.62
C GLY A 66 0.79 -0.94 -15.54
N ILE A 67 0.37 -1.88 -14.71
CA ILE A 67 -1.05 -2.21 -14.45
C ILE A 67 -1.80 -0.97 -13.94
N PHE A 68 -1.30 -0.34 -12.87
CA PHE A 68 -1.95 0.84 -12.31
C PHE A 68 -1.84 2.06 -13.23
N GLY A 69 -0.76 2.17 -14.02
CA GLY A 69 -0.63 3.21 -15.06
C GLY A 69 -1.77 3.15 -16.07
N GLN A 70 -2.05 1.97 -16.64
CA GLN A 70 -3.18 1.78 -17.56
C GLN A 70 -4.54 2.01 -16.89
N SER A 71 -4.71 1.51 -15.66
CA SER A 71 -5.95 1.69 -14.91
C SER A 71 -6.27 3.16 -14.64
N VAL A 72 -5.30 3.93 -14.12
CA VAL A 72 -5.48 5.36 -13.79
C VAL A 72 -5.64 6.19 -15.07
N ARG A 73 -4.92 5.86 -16.14
CA ARG A 73 -5.12 6.49 -17.45
C ARG A 73 -6.56 6.28 -17.94
N ALA A 74 -7.10 5.06 -17.83
CA ALA A 74 -8.48 4.78 -18.22
C ALA A 74 -9.48 5.62 -17.42
N TYR A 75 -9.31 5.73 -16.10
CA TYR A 75 -10.13 6.62 -15.26
C TYR A 75 -9.98 8.09 -15.66
N ALA A 76 -8.78 8.56 -15.97
CA ALA A 76 -8.54 9.94 -16.42
C ALA A 76 -9.22 10.24 -17.77
N GLU A 77 -9.36 9.23 -18.60
CA GLU A 77 -10.09 9.30 -19.89
C GLU A 77 -11.59 8.96 -19.76
N PHE A 78 -12.12 8.86 -18.51
CA PHE A 78 -13.52 8.49 -18.22
C PHE A 78 -13.94 7.14 -18.85
N ARG A 79 -12.99 6.21 -18.95
CA ARG A 79 -13.23 4.85 -19.48
C ARG A 79 -13.19 3.83 -18.34
N ALA A 80 -13.76 2.65 -18.58
CA ALA A 80 -13.61 1.51 -17.70
C ALA A 80 -12.12 1.17 -17.51
N PRO A 81 -11.67 0.79 -16.28
CA PRO A 81 -10.26 0.53 -15.99
C PRO A 81 -9.83 -0.84 -16.59
N VAL A 82 -9.72 -0.87 -17.91
CA VAL A 82 -9.20 -2.01 -18.67
C VAL A 82 -7.68 -1.95 -18.66
N VAL A 83 -7.06 -3.08 -18.36
CA VAL A 83 -5.62 -3.26 -18.25
C VAL A 83 -5.16 -4.36 -19.18
N ASP A 84 -4.79 -4.00 -20.40
CA ASP A 84 -4.40 -4.94 -21.45
C ASP A 84 -3.09 -5.69 -21.15
N ILE A 85 -2.27 -5.20 -20.21
CA ILE A 85 -1.10 -5.93 -19.66
C ILE A 85 -1.49 -7.31 -19.11
N LYS A 86 -2.66 -7.45 -18.51
CA LYS A 86 -3.19 -8.73 -18.00
C LYS A 86 -3.98 -9.52 -19.06
N GLY A 87 -4.04 -9.00 -20.27
CA GLY A 87 -4.73 -9.58 -21.41
C GLY A 87 -5.75 -8.63 -22.04
N PRO A 88 -6.04 -8.77 -23.35
CA PRO A 88 -6.89 -7.83 -24.08
C PRO A 88 -8.24 -7.62 -23.40
N GLY A 89 -8.58 -6.37 -23.03
CA GLY A 89 -9.84 -6.00 -22.38
C GLY A 89 -10.01 -6.53 -20.94
N PHE A 90 -8.93 -6.84 -20.23
CA PHE A 90 -8.99 -7.30 -18.84
C PHE A 90 -9.44 -6.18 -17.91
N HIS A 91 -10.56 -6.36 -17.19
CA HIS A 91 -11.10 -5.38 -16.28
C HIS A 91 -10.44 -5.54 -14.89
N ILE A 92 -9.67 -4.55 -14.43
CA ILE A 92 -8.84 -4.70 -13.22
C ILE A 92 -9.65 -4.94 -11.94
N LEU A 93 -10.88 -4.39 -11.83
CA LEU A 93 -11.73 -4.65 -10.67
C LEU A 93 -12.26 -6.09 -10.58
N GLY A 94 -12.04 -6.90 -11.62
CA GLY A 94 -12.28 -8.34 -11.63
C GLY A 94 -11.09 -9.17 -11.15
N ASP A 95 -9.97 -8.51 -10.84
CA ASP A 95 -8.78 -9.10 -10.23
C ASP A 95 -8.65 -8.65 -8.76
N HIS A 96 -8.41 -7.34 -8.57
CA HIS A 96 -8.40 -6.67 -7.29
C HIS A 96 -9.41 -5.53 -7.25
N PHE A 97 -10.24 -5.48 -6.22
CA PHE A 97 -11.22 -4.43 -6.05
C PHE A 97 -10.57 -3.20 -5.41
N SER A 98 -10.08 -2.30 -6.26
CA SER A 98 -9.35 -1.10 -5.84
C SER A 98 -9.85 0.20 -6.50
N PRO A 99 -11.16 0.53 -6.41
CA PRO A 99 -11.72 1.73 -7.05
C PRO A 99 -11.13 3.03 -6.51
N VAL A 100 -10.47 3.02 -5.35
CA VAL A 100 -9.77 4.18 -4.78
C VAL A 100 -8.74 4.77 -5.73
N THR A 101 -8.17 3.97 -6.63
CA THR A 101 -7.16 4.42 -7.61
C THR A 101 -7.71 5.45 -8.59
N ALA A 102 -9.05 5.51 -8.78
CA ALA A 102 -9.71 6.56 -9.56
C ALA A 102 -9.45 7.97 -9.00
N LEU A 103 -9.15 8.12 -7.70
CA LEU A 103 -8.77 9.40 -7.09
C LEU A 103 -7.46 9.97 -7.65
N LEU A 104 -6.67 9.18 -8.36
CA LEU A 104 -5.45 9.63 -9.04
C LEU A 104 -5.70 10.19 -10.44
N ALA A 105 -6.90 10.05 -11.00
CA ALA A 105 -7.23 10.58 -12.33
C ALA A 105 -6.97 12.10 -12.45
N PRO A 106 -7.33 12.98 -11.48
CA PRO A 106 -7.02 14.39 -11.56
C PRO A 106 -5.50 14.69 -11.57
N LEU A 107 -4.70 13.89 -10.85
CA LEU A 107 -3.25 14.02 -10.87
C LEU A 107 -2.71 13.63 -12.25
N TYR A 108 -3.28 12.59 -12.85
CA TYR A 108 -2.88 12.10 -14.17
C TYR A 108 -3.24 13.10 -15.30
N TRP A 109 -4.28 13.92 -15.15
CA TRP A 109 -4.57 15.02 -16.08
C TRP A 109 -3.46 16.09 -16.11
N ILE A 110 -2.83 16.33 -14.95
CA ILE A 110 -1.76 17.33 -14.81
C ILE A 110 -0.42 16.70 -15.22
N TRP A 111 -0.22 15.43 -14.90
CA TRP A 111 1.01 14.71 -15.13
C TRP A 111 0.72 13.30 -15.65
N PRO A 112 0.48 13.13 -16.98
CA PRO A 112 0.09 11.86 -17.60
C PRO A 112 1.29 10.90 -17.70
N SER A 113 1.75 10.40 -16.58
CA SER A 113 2.92 9.53 -16.47
C SER A 113 2.78 8.59 -15.27
N PRO A 114 3.26 7.35 -15.36
CA PRO A 114 3.37 6.46 -14.20
C PRO A 114 4.18 7.05 -13.04
N VAL A 115 5.09 7.99 -13.32
CA VAL A 115 5.87 8.73 -12.30
C VAL A 115 4.96 9.51 -11.35
N ALA A 116 3.78 9.98 -11.81
CA ALA A 116 2.79 10.63 -10.96
C ALA A 116 2.26 9.67 -9.87
N LEU A 117 2.13 8.38 -10.19
CA LEU A 117 1.71 7.36 -9.22
C LEU A 117 2.78 7.12 -8.15
N LEU A 118 4.06 7.10 -8.54
CA LEU A 118 5.19 6.99 -7.62
C LEU A 118 5.23 8.18 -6.65
N PHE A 119 4.97 9.40 -7.15
CA PHE A 119 4.85 10.59 -6.31
C PHE A 119 3.66 10.51 -5.35
N ALA A 120 2.50 10.08 -5.83
CA ALA A 120 1.31 9.90 -5.00
C ALA A 120 1.55 8.91 -3.86
N GLN A 121 2.17 7.76 -4.15
CA GLN A 121 2.55 6.77 -3.13
C GLN A 121 3.51 7.36 -2.10
N ALA A 122 4.55 8.07 -2.55
CA ALA A 122 5.51 8.72 -1.67
C ALA A 122 4.82 9.71 -0.70
N ALA A 123 3.88 10.51 -1.21
CA ALA A 123 3.11 11.47 -0.41
C ALA A 123 2.17 10.76 0.60
N LEU A 124 1.49 9.69 0.18
CA LEU A 124 0.62 8.90 1.04
C LEU A 124 1.41 8.25 2.18
N PHE A 125 2.54 7.60 1.91
CA PHE A 125 3.38 7.00 2.94
C PHE A 125 3.96 8.05 3.90
N ALA A 126 4.46 9.17 3.37
CA ALA A 126 5.00 10.26 4.19
C ALA A 126 3.94 10.90 5.09
N SER A 127 2.68 10.98 4.64
CA SER A 127 1.57 11.51 5.45
C SER A 127 1.33 10.70 6.73
N GLY A 128 1.59 9.39 6.70
CA GLY A 128 1.54 8.53 7.88
C GLY A 128 2.49 8.98 8.98
N ALA A 129 3.68 9.49 8.64
CA ALA A 129 4.65 10.01 9.62
C ALA A 129 4.09 11.22 10.40
N VAL A 130 3.31 12.09 9.73
CA VAL A 130 2.64 13.22 10.38
C VAL A 130 1.69 12.73 11.46
N VAL A 131 0.87 11.73 11.12
CA VAL A 131 -0.13 11.18 12.04
C VAL A 131 0.53 10.46 13.20
N VAL A 132 1.50 9.59 12.94
CA VAL A 132 2.26 8.85 13.97
C VAL A 132 2.95 9.83 14.91
N GLY A 133 3.71 10.79 14.38
CA GLY A 133 4.48 11.75 15.20
C GLY A 133 3.60 12.64 16.07
N ARG A 134 2.57 13.26 15.48
CA ARG A 134 1.64 14.12 16.24
C ARG A 134 0.88 13.33 17.31
N THR A 135 0.45 12.13 16.99
CA THR A 135 -0.26 11.28 17.97
C THR A 135 0.66 10.88 19.09
N THR A 136 1.90 10.50 18.78
CA THR A 136 2.91 10.19 19.80
C THR A 136 3.17 11.37 20.73
N GLN A 137 3.43 12.57 20.18
CA GLN A 137 3.63 13.77 21.00
C GLN A 137 2.42 14.07 21.86
N GLN A 138 1.22 13.97 21.31
CA GLN A 138 -0.03 14.25 22.02
C GLN A 138 -0.26 13.26 23.17
N VAL A 139 -0.09 11.95 22.92
CA VAL A 139 -0.38 10.89 23.91
C VAL A 139 0.72 10.76 24.96
N LEU A 140 1.99 10.89 24.55
CA LEU A 140 3.14 10.71 25.46
C LEU A 140 3.64 12.00 26.08
N GLY A 141 3.21 13.18 25.60
CA GLY A 141 3.62 14.49 26.11
C GLY A 141 5.05 14.87 25.73
N SER A 142 5.70 14.18 24.77
CA SER A 142 7.10 14.37 24.40
C SER A 142 7.26 14.65 22.90
N ARG A 143 7.78 15.84 22.56
CA ARG A 143 8.11 16.18 21.17
C ARG A 143 9.23 15.30 20.62
N ALA A 144 10.24 14.98 21.44
CA ALA A 144 11.34 14.11 21.04
C ALA A 144 10.84 12.71 20.68
N ALA A 145 9.95 12.13 21.51
CA ALA A 145 9.31 10.85 21.20
C ALA A 145 8.47 10.93 19.91
N GLY A 146 7.74 12.03 19.70
CA GLY A 146 6.96 12.25 18.48
C GLY A 146 7.82 12.27 17.23
N ILE A 147 8.91 13.03 17.23
CA ILE A 147 9.86 13.09 16.10
C ILE A 147 10.54 11.73 15.92
N GLY A 148 11.02 11.11 17.01
CA GLY A 148 11.70 9.81 16.97
C GLY A 148 10.83 8.73 16.33
N LEU A 149 9.56 8.57 16.77
CA LEU A 149 8.68 7.56 16.18
C LEU A 149 8.21 7.92 14.75
N ALA A 150 8.08 9.18 14.39
CA ALA A 150 7.80 9.58 13.02
C ALA A 150 8.96 9.22 12.08
N VAL A 151 10.22 9.42 12.53
CA VAL A 151 11.42 8.99 11.81
C VAL A 151 11.48 7.46 11.74
N ALA A 152 11.28 6.77 12.86
CA ALA A 152 11.29 5.30 12.91
C ALA A 152 10.26 4.68 11.99
N TYR A 153 9.05 5.23 11.94
CA TYR A 153 8.01 4.85 11.00
C TYR A 153 8.46 5.07 9.56
N GLY A 154 8.93 6.28 9.23
CA GLY A 154 9.32 6.63 7.86
C GLY A 154 10.53 5.84 7.36
N LEU A 155 11.43 5.42 8.24
CA LEU A 155 12.59 4.60 7.89
C LEU A 155 12.36 3.10 8.13
N SER A 156 11.16 2.69 8.54
CA SER A 156 10.85 1.28 8.76
C SER A 156 10.95 0.45 7.48
N TRP A 157 11.34 -0.81 7.65
CA TRP A 157 11.51 -1.72 6.53
C TRP A 157 10.22 -1.90 5.70
N GLY A 158 9.04 -1.97 6.35
CA GLY A 158 7.78 -2.14 5.65
C GLY A 158 7.41 -0.97 4.74
N ILE A 159 7.81 0.27 5.08
CA ILE A 159 7.63 1.43 4.20
C ILE A 159 8.67 1.41 3.07
N GLN A 160 9.94 1.16 3.38
CA GLN A 160 11.01 1.21 2.36
C GLN A 160 10.89 0.08 1.33
N GLU A 161 10.51 -1.13 1.73
CA GLU A 161 10.25 -2.22 0.78
C GLU A 161 9.05 -1.93 -0.11
N ALA A 162 8.01 -1.29 0.43
CA ALA A 162 6.87 -0.85 -0.38
C ALA A 162 7.25 0.26 -1.37
N VAL A 163 8.10 1.20 -0.99
CA VAL A 163 8.64 2.24 -1.91
C VAL A 163 9.44 1.59 -3.05
N LYS A 164 10.20 0.53 -2.76
CA LYS A 164 10.97 -0.24 -3.75
C LYS A 164 10.08 -1.04 -4.70
N SER A 165 8.90 -1.45 -4.26
CA SER A 165 7.99 -2.35 -4.98
C SER A 165 7.08 -1.63 -5.99
N ASP A 166 7.40 -0.43 -6.44
CA ASP A 166 6.57 0.42 -7.29
C ASP A 166 5.27 0.89 -6.61
N PHE A 167 4.33 1.43 -7.41
CA PHE A 167 3.04 1.89 -6.92
C PHE A 167 2.09 0.73 -6.64
N HIS A 168 1.43 0.80 -5.46
CA HIS A 168 0.34 -0.11 -5.10
C HIS A 168 -0.81 0.67 -4.45
N GLU A 169 -2.03 0.21 -4.68
CA GLU A 169 -3.28 0.79 -4.14
C GLU A 169 -3.29 0.86 -2.61
N ILE A 170 -2.59 -0.07 -1.95
CA ILE A 170 -2.51 -0.12 -0.48
C ILE A 170 -1.87 1.13 0.14
N ALA A 171 -1.20 1.95 -0.66
CA ALA A 171 -0.67 3.23 -0.19
C ALA A 171 -1.76 4.13 0.40
N PHE A 172 -2.99 4.08 -0.13
CA PHE A 172 -4.14 4.81 0.42
C PHE A 172 -4.55 4.32 1.82
N ALA A 173 -4.37 3.02 2.10
CA ALA A 173 -4.72 2.47 3.42
C ALA A 173 -3.80 3.00 4.54
N VAL A 174 -2.57 3.36 4.24
CA VAL A 174 -1.59 3.80 5.24
C VAL A 174 -2.05 5.04 6.02
N PRO A 175 -2.38 6.18 5.40
CA PRO A 175 -2.91 7.33 6.14
C PRO A 175 -4.27 7.06 6.78
N LEU A 176 -5.14 6.29 6.14
CA LEU A 176 -6.46 5.94 6.68
C LEU A 176 -6.33 5.12 7.97
N LEU A 177 -5.45 4.11 8.00
CA LEU A 177 -5.16 3.31 9.19
C LEU A 177 -4.48 4.15 10.28
N ALA A 178 -3.54 5.01 9.92
CA ALA A 178 -2.91 5.92 10.87
C ALA A 178 -3.96 6.82 11.56
N LEU A 179 -4.87 7.43 10.78
CA LEU A 179 -5.95 8.29 11.31
C LEU A 179 -6.98 7.49 12.12
N THR A 180 -7.30 6.27 11.70
CA THR A 180 -8.16 5.34 12.44
C THR A 180 -7.56 5.00 13.80
N CYS A 181 -6.30 4.57 13.84
CA CYS A 181 -5.60 4.25 15.08
C CYS A 181 -5.48 5.47 15.99
N ARG A 182 -5.16 6.65 15.41
CA ARG A 182 -5.17 7.91 16.16
C ARG A 182 -6.55 8.18 16.80
N ALA A 183 -7.63 8.04 16.04
CA ALA A 183 -8.99 8.26 16.54
C ALA A 183 -9.35 7.29 17.67
N LEU A 184 -8.97 6.01 17.54
CA LEU A 184 -9.14 4.98 18.57
C LEU A 184 -8.35 5.30 19.85
N LEU A 185 -7.12 5.80 19.72
CA LEU A 185 -6.26 6.20 20.86
C LEU A 185 -6.80 7.41 21.61
N LEU A 186 -7.44 8.34 20.89
CA LEU A 186 -8.01 9.57 21.44
C LEU A 186 -9.47 9.43 21.84
N GLY A 187 -10.08 8.24 21.79
CA GLY A 187 -11.49 8.03 22.14
C GLY A 187 -12.49 8.68 21.18
N ARG A 188 -12.04 9.05 19.97
CA ARG A 188 -12.88 9.68 18.93
C ARG A 188 -13.56 8.63 18.07
N TRP A 189 -14.57 7.98 18.63
CA TRP A 189 -15.16 6.76 18.05
C TRP A 189 -15.77 6.95 16.67
N THR A 190 -16.54 8.03 16.45
CA THR A 190 -17.13 8.35 15.14
C THR A 190 -16.07 8.67 14.09
N ALA A 191 -15.00 9.35 14.49
CA ALA A 191 -13.86 9.60 13.59
C ALA A 191 -13.14 8.29 13.24
N ALA A 192 -13.03 7.33 14.18
CA ALA A 192 -12.45 6.02 13.88
C ALA A 192 -13.26 5.27 12.81
N VAL A 193 -14.59 5.32 12.88
CA VAL A 193 -15.48 4.78 11.84
C VAL A 193 -15.30 5.52 10.52
N ALA A 194 -15.30 6.86 10.53
CA ALA A 194 -15.20 7.66 9.33
C ALA A 194 -13.87 7.43 8.57
N TRP A 195 -12.76 7.23 9.30
CA TRP A 195 -11.46 6.97 8.68
C TRP A 195 -11.28 5.51 8.25
N SER A 196 -11.93 4.56 8.91
CA SER A 196 -11.82 3.15 8.56
C SER A 196 -12.77 2.73 7.44
N ALA A 197 -13.97 3.29 7.36
CA ALA A 197 -14.96 2.88 6.38
C ALA A 197 -14.45 2.95 4.91
N PRO A 198 -13.71 3.99 4.46
CA PRO A 198 -13.18 4.05 3.10
C PRO A 198 -12.17 2.95 2.74
N LEU A 199 -11.62 2.24 3.73
CA LEU A 199 -10.68 1.13 3.48
C LEU A 199 -11.28 0.04 2.58
N VAL A 200 -12.60 -0.17 2.61
CA VAL A 200 -13.28 -1.16 1.76
C VAL A 200 -13.17 -0.85 0.25
N LEU A 201 -12.77 0.37 -0.10
CA LEU A 201 -12.54 0.80 -1.49
C LEU A 201 -11.07 0.70 -1.90
N VAL A 202 -10.16 0.38 -0.96
CA VAL A 202 -8.72 0.29 -1.23
C VAL A 202 -8.35 -1.06 -1.79
N LYS A 203 -8.81 -2.11 -1.14
CA LYS A 203 -8.60 -3.50 -1.56
C LYS A 203 -9.66 -4.41 -0.94
N GLU A 204 -9.97 -5.51 -1.59
CA GLU A 204 -11.03 -6.46 -1.17
C GLU A 204 -10.87 -6.94 0.27
N ASP A 205 -9.64 -7.25 0.71
CA ASP A 205 -9.36 -7.77 2.07
C ASP A 205 -9.44 -6.71 3.17
N MET A 206 -9.44 -5.42 2.82
CA MET A 206 -9.54 -4.33 3.79
C MET A 206 -10.90 -4.30 4.51
N GLY A 207 -11.94 -4.93 3.96
CA GLY A 207 -13.19 -5.14 4.68
C GLY A 207 -13.01 -5.91 5.99
N LEU A 208 -12.13 -6.89 6.02
CA LEU A 208 -11.77 -7.63 7.24
C LEU A 208 -11.03 -6.75 8.25
N THR A 209 -10.17 -5.84 7.77
CA THR A 209 -9.50 -4.85 8.63
C THR A 209 -10.50 -3.87 9.24
N VAL A 210 -11.51 -3.42 8.49
CA VAL A 210 -12.62 -2.61 9.01
C VAL A 210 -13.41 -3.38 10.08
N SER A 211 -13.64 -4.68 9.86
CA SER A 211 -14.27 -5.55 10.88
C SER A 211 -13.44 -5.58 12.16
N MET A 212 -12.13 -5.68 12.08
CA MET A 212 -11.25 -5.65 13.26
C MET A 212 -11.25 -4.28 13.96
N VAL A 213 -11.39 -3.16 13.24
CA VAL A 213 -11.65 -1.85 13.87
C VAL A 213 -12.95 -1.90 14.68
N GLY A 214 -13.99 -2.52 14.14
CA GLY A 214 -15.25 -2.77 14.85
C GLY A 214 -15.05 -3.61 16.13
N VAL A 215 -14.24 -4.66 16.07
CA VAL A 215 -13.87 -5.47 17.24
C VAL A 215 -13.14 -4.63 18.29
N VAL A 216 -12.18 -3.81 17.89
CA VAL A 216 -11.45 -2.91 18.81
C VAL A 216 -12.42 -1.92 19.48
N LEU A 217 -13.34 -1.31 18.73
CA LEU A 217 -14.40 -0.45 19.29
C LEU A 217 -15.27 -1.21 20.30
N PHE A 218 -15.65 -2.45 19.99
CA PHE A 218 -16.43 -3.29 20.87
C PHE A 218 -15.70 -3.57 22.20
N VAL A 219 -14.43 -3.95 22.13
CA VAL A 219 -13.54 -4.18 23.30
C VAL A 219 -13.37 -2.90 24.12
N LYS A 220 -13.33 -1.73 23.46
CA LYS A 220 -13.28 -0.41 24.12
C LYS A 220 -14.64 0.07 24.68
N GLY A 221 -15.66 -0.80 24.71
CA GLY A 221 -16.98 -0.54 25.31
C GLY A 221 -18.01 0.08 24.36
N GLN A 222 -17.63 0.41 23.11
CA GLN A 222 -18.53 0.95 22.09
C GLN A 222 -19.29 -0.18 21.38
N LYS A 223 -20.05 -0.99 22.14
CA LYS A 223 -20.60 -2.27 21.66
C LYS A 223 -21.46 -2.15 20.41
N ARG A 224 -22.44 -1.22 20.38
CA ARG A 224 -23.34 -1.05 19.22
C ARG A 224 -22.60 -0.57 17.98
N LEU A 225 -21.76 0.44 18.13
CA LEU A 225 -20.97 1.03 17.05
C LEU A 225 -19.97 0.01 16.53
N GLY A 226 -19.28 -0.71 17.45
CA GLY A 226 -18.32 -1.76 17.11
C GLY A 226 -18.96 -2.91 16.36
N ALA A 227 -20.10 -3.42 16.83
CA ALA A 227 -20.82 -4.51 16.15
C ALA A 227 -21.32 -4.07 14.76
N ALA A 228 -21.86 -2.85 14.62
CA ALA A 228 -22.29 -2.32 13.34
C ALA A 228 -21.12 -2.19 12.33
N LEU A 229 -19.98 -1.66 12.78
CA LEU A 229 -18.80 -1.52 11.91
C LEU A 229 -18.19 -2.89 11.55
N ALA A 230 -18.17 -3.84 12.50
CA ALA A 230 -17.69 -5.20 12.22
C ALA A 230 -18.60 -5.89 11.19
N GLY A 231 -19.90 -5.77 11.33
CA GLY A 231 -20.89 -6.29 10.37
C GLY A 231 -20.74 -5.63 8.99
N PHE A 232 -20.57 -4.29 8.96
CA PHE A 232 -20.34 -3.55 7.71
C PHE A 232 -19.07 -4.04 6.99
N GLY A 233 -17.93 -4.18 7.71
CA GLY A 233 -16.68 -4.63 7.11
C GLY A 233 -16.77 -6.05 6.58
N ALA A 234 -17.38 -6.97 7.35
CA ALA A 234 -17.58 -8.36 6.91
C ALA A 234 -18.52 -8.45 5.69
N ALA A 235 -19.62 -7.67 5.70
CA ALA A 235 -20.55 -7.62 4.57
C ALA A 235 -19.87 -7.03 3.31
N ALA A 236 -19.07 -5.97 3.46
CA ALA A 236 -18.33 -5.36 2.36
C ALA A 236 -17.32 -6.35 1.76
N PHE A 237 -16.56 -7.06 2.59
CA PHE A 237 -15.66 -8.12 2.14
C PHE A 237 -16.40 -9.21 1.37
N ALA A 238 -17.48 -9.76 1.94
CA ALA A 238 -18.28 -10.80 1.30
C ALA A 238 -18.89 -10.31 -0.03
N LEU A 239 -19.47 -9.12 -0.06
CA LEU A 239 -20.01 -8.52 -1.28
C LEU A 239 -18.92 -8.36 -2.35
N THR A 240 -17.74 -7.89 -1.96
CA THR A 240 -16.65 -7.67 -2.91
C THR A 240 -16.15 -8.99 -3.51
N VAL A 241 -15.88 -9.97 -2.67
CA VAL A 241 -15.26 -11.25 -3.09
C VAL A 241 -16.26 -12.16 -3.79
N LEU A 242 -17.53 -12.18 -3.33
CA LEU A 242 -18.54 -13.12 -3.86
C LEU A 242 -19.38 -12.52 -4.99
N VAL A 243 -19.41 -11.20 -5.16
CA VAL A 243 -20.29 -10.56 -6.14
C VAL A 243 -19.52 -9.60 -7.05
N LEU A 244 -18.83 -8.59 -6.50
CA LEU A 244 -18.29 -7.50 -7.33
C LEU A 244 -17.10 -7.97 -8.19
N ILE A 245 -16.15 -8.70 -7.61
CA ILE A 245 -15.02 -9.24 -8.37
C ILE A 245 -15.49 -10.27 -9.39
N PRO A 246 -16.28 -11.31 -9.05
CA PRO A 246 -16.81 -12.24 -10.03
C PRO A 246 -17.59 -11.58 -11.18
N ALA A 247 -18.40 -10.56 -10.88
CA ALA A 247 -19.16 -9.83 -11.89
C ALA A 247 -18.28 -9.05 -12.88
N ALA A 248 -17.10 -8.62 -12.46
CA ALA A 248 -16.12 -7.92 -13.29
C ALA A 248 -15.05 -8.87 -13.89
N SER A 249 -14.91 -10.08 -13.35
CA SER A 249 -13.96 -11.09 -13.80
C SER A 249 -14.43 -11.78 -15.07
N ARG A 250 -13.49 -12.14 -15.96
CA ARG A 250 -13.78 -12.92 -17.18
C ARG A 250 -14.12 -14.38 -16.91
N VAL A 251 -13.58 -14.91 -15.83
CA VAL A 251 -13.81 -16.30 -15.42
C VAL A 251 -15.01 -16.43 -14.48
N GLY A 252 -15.58 -15.33 -14.02
CA GLY A 252 -16.74 -15.32 -13.14
C GLY A 252 -16.43 -15.73 -11.69
N GLU A 253 -15.14 -15.76 -11.31
CA GLU A 253 -14.68 -16.24 -10.01
C GLU A 253 -13.62 -15.29 -9.43
N TYR A 254 -13.37 -15.38 -8.11
CA TYR A 254 -12.25 -14.75 -7.43
C TYR A 254 -11.05 -15.70 -7.47
N ASP A 255 -10.12 -15.46 -8.36
CA ASP A 255 -9.00 -16.37 -8.70
C ASP A 255 -8.00 -16.57 -7.53
N TYR A 256 -7.96 -15.66 -6.56
CA TYR A 256 -7.00 -15.74 -5.43
C TYR A 256 -7.26 -16.89 -4.45
N TRP A 257 -8.40 -17.58 -4.54
CA TRP A 257 -8.59 -18.82 -3.80
C TRP A 257 -7.58 -19.90 -4.22
N SER A 258 -7.19 -19.93 -5.49
CA SER A 258 -6.17 -20.83 -6.01
C SER A 258 -4.80 -20.66 -5.35
N LYS A 259 -4.49 -19.47 -4.82
CA LYS A 259 -3.25 -19.20 -4.07
C LYS A 259 -3.26 -19.76 -2.64
N ILE A 260 -4.40 -20.18 -2.12
CA ILE A 260 -4.54 -20.87 -0.85
C ILE A 260 -4.48 -22.37 -1.06
N GLU A 261 -4.98 -22.85 -2.20
CA GLU A 261 -4.97 -24.26 -2.58
C GLU A 261 -3.70 -24.57 -3.38
N LYS A 262 -2.88 -25.51 -2.95
CA LYS A 262 -1.81 -26.05 -3.78
C LYS A 262 -2.41 -26.91 -4.87
N THR A 263 -2.58 -26.37 -6.07
CA THR A 263 -2.79 -27.14 -7.30
C THR A 263 -1.42 -27.60 -7.82
N GLY A 264 -0.89 -28.68 -7.26
CA GLY A 264 0.25 -29.41 -7.83
C GLY A 264 -0.27 -30.75 -8.35
N GLU A 265 0.29 -31.26 -9.46
CA GLU A 265 -0.05 -32.56 -10.02
C GLU A 265 -0.10 -33.63 -8.91
N GLY A 266 -1.31 -34.04 -8.52
CA GLY A 266 -1.56 -35.29 -7.78
C GLY A 266 -1.97 -35.21 -6.31
N ALA A 267 -2.14 -34.04 -5.67
CA ALA A 267 -2.66 -34.02 -4.29
C ALA A 267 -3.45 -32.74 -3.98
N GLU A 268 -4.73 -32.88 -3.71
CA GLU A 268 -5.53 -31.85 -3.04
C GLU A 268 -4.98 -31.65 -1.62
N THR A 269 -4.33 -30.52 -1.36
CA THR A 269 -3.85 -30.20 0.00
C THR A 269 -5.05 -29.84 0.85
N SER A 270 -5.31 -30.60 1.92
CA SER A 270 -6.41 -30.27 2.82
C SER A 270 -6.14 -28.92 3.52
N PHE A 271 -7.20 -28.17 3.85
CA PHE A 271 -7.06 -26.91 4.62
C PHE A 271 -6.26 -27.10 5.91
N GLY A 272 -6.38 -28.25 6.58
CA GLY A 272 -5.59 -28.59 7.77
C GLY A 272 -4.09 -28.68 7.48
N GLN A 273 -3.68 -29.18 6.31
CA GLN A 273 -2.27 -29.21 5.90
C GLN A 273 -1.75 -27.81 5.61
N VAL A 274 -2.54 -26.98 4.90
CA VAL A 274 -2.18 -25.57 4.66
C VAL A 274 -1.93 -24.82 5.97
N VAL A 275 -2.80 -24.99 6.95
CA VAL A 275 -2.62 -24.38 8.29
C VAL A 275 -1.41 -24.98 9.00
N GLY A 276 -1.20 -26.30 8.94
CA GLY A 276 -0.04 -26.98 9.53
C GLY A 276 1.28 -26.45 8.95
N ASP A 277 1.39 -26.38 7.62
CA ASP A 277 2.56 -25.86 6.91
C ASP A 277 2.80 -24.38 7.25
N ALA A 278 1.73 -23.59 7.32
CA ALA A 278 1.79 -22.19 7.70
C ALA A 278 2.38 -21.99 9.11
N LEU A 279 1.91 -22.77 10.07
CA LEU A 279 2.38 -22.70 11.45
C LEU A 279 3.81 -23.27 11.63
N ALA A 280 4.23 -24.19 10.79
CA ALA A 280 5.58 -24.76 10.79
C ALA A 280 6.62 -23.87 10.07
N SER A 281 6.17 -22.87 9.29
CA SER A 281 7.07 -22.04 8.48
C SER A 281 7.87 -21.04 9.34
N GLY A 282 9.18 -21.24 9.42
CA GLY A 282 10.08 -20.32 10.13
C GLY A 282 10.08 -18.92 9.55
N GLU A 283 10.02 -18.76 8.22
CA GLU A 283 10.03 -17.45 7.53
C GLU A 283 8.79 -16.59 7.89
N ARG A 284 7.61 -17.22 7.99
CA ARG A 284 6.39 -16.50 8.40
C ARG A 284 6.49 -16.01 9.85
N TRP A 285 7.05 -16.80 10.75
CA TRP A 285 7.28 -16.39 12.14
C TRP A 285 8.42 -15.39 12.28
N GLU A 286 9.44 -15.49 11.45
CA GLU A 286 10.51 -14.47 11.38
C GLU A 286 9.93 -13.09 11.04
N MET A 287 9.05 -13.01 10.05
CA MET A 287 8.33 -11.77 9.72
C MET A 287 7.55 -11.23 10.93
N VAL A 288 6.77 -12.07 11.62
CA VAL A 288 6.02 -11.66 12.83
C VAL A 288 6.97 -11.19 13.93
N PHE A 289 8.08 -11.89 14.11
CA PHE A 289 9.09 -11.49 15.08
C PHE A 289 9.63 -10.08 14.77
N PHE A 290 10.01 -9.79 13.53
CA PHE A 290 10.52 -8.48 13.15
C PHE A 290 9.45 -7.38 13.22
N LEU A 291 8.19 -7.68 12.89
CA LEU A 291 7.07 -6.76 13.09
C LEU A 291 6.91 -6.35 14.57
N LEU A 292 7.07 -7.28 15.48
CA LEU A 292 6.96 -6.99 16.92
C LEU A 292 8.26 -6.38 17.47
N ALA A 293 9.42 -6.82 17.00
CA ALA A 293 10.73 -6.40 17.47
C ALA A 293 10.97 -4.90 17.26
N ILE A 294 10.53 -4.32 16.11
CA ILE A 294 10.66 -2.87 15.85
C ILE A 294 9.90 -2.00 16.87
N THR A 295 8.95 -2.60 17.61
CA THR A 295 8.18 -1.96 18.69
C THR A 295 8.63 -2.41 20.07
N GLY A 296 9.73 -3.16 20.17
CA GLY A 296 10.18 -3.79 21.41
C GLY A 296 9.08 -4.63 22.06
N PHE A 297 8.25 -5.31 21.27
CA PHE A 297 7.10 -6.13 21.68
C PHE A 297 6.04 -5.37 22.50
N LEU A 298 6.19 -4.08 22.74
CA LEU A 298 5.25 -3.32 23.57
C LEU A 298 3.92 -3.05 22.87
N ALA A 299 3.88 -3.13 21.54
CA ALA A 299 2.66 -3.09 20.74
C ALA A 299 1.65 -4.18 21.16
N LEU A 300 2.10 -5.34 21.64
CA LEU A 300 1.25 -6.43 22.13
C LEU A 300 0.35 -6.05 23.32
N ARG A 301 0.65 -4.91 23.99
CA ARG A 301 -0.19 -4.42 25.09
C ARG A 301 -1.34 -3.52 24.61
N SER A 302 -1.45 -3.29 23.32
CA SER A 302 -2.51 -2.47 22.73
C SER A 302 -3.51 -3.35 21.98
N PRO A 303 -4.82 -3.14 22.13
CA PRO A 303 -5.81 -3.82 21.30
C PRO A 303 -5.72 -3.46 19.82
N LEU A 304 -5.00 -2.41 19.43
CA LEU A 304 -4.73 -2.06 18.03
C LEU A 304 -4.00 -3.19 17.29
N ILE A 305 -3.27 -4.07 18.01
CA ILE A 305 -2.58 -5.22 17.41
C ILE A 305 -3.54 -6.15 16.65
N LEU A 306 -4.81 -6.18 17.02
CA LEU A 306 -5.84 -6.96 16.35
C LEU A 306 -6.04 -6.54 14.89
N LEU A 307 -5.72 -5.30 14.54
CA LEU A 307 -5.83 -4.79 13.17
C LEU A 307 -4.80 -5.43 12.22
N LEU A 308 -3.76 -6.09 12.76
CA LEU A 308 -2.78 -6.82 11.95
C LEU A 308 -3.31 -8.18 11.50
N LEU A 309 -4.26 -8.77 12.24
CA LEU A 309 -4.70 -10.14 12.05
C LEU A 309 -5.24 -10.45 10.65
N PRO A 310 -6.06 -9.61 10.00
CA PRO A 310 -6.54 -9.91 8.65
C PRO A 310 -5.39 -10.04 7.65
N THR A 311 -4.47 -9.08 7.63
CA THR A 311 -3.32 -9.09 6.72
C THR A 311 -2.37 -10.25 7.03
N LEU A 312 -2.04 -10.50 8.28
CA LEU A 312 -1.20 -11.64 8.65
C LEU A 312 -1.91 -12.96 8.35
N GLY A 313 -3.23 -13.04 8.56
CA GLY A 313 -4.02 -14.25 8.33
C GLY A 313 -3.92 -14.74 6.89
N TRP A 314 -4.23 -13.88 5.90
CA TRP A 314 -4.13 -14.30 4.51
C TRP A 314 -2.67 -14.55 4.07
N ARG A 315 -1.69 -13.78 4.59
CA ARG A 315 -0.27 -14.02 4.31
C ARG A 315 0.20 -15.37 4.84
N PHE A 316 -0.27 -15.79 6.01
CA PHE A 316 0.03 -17.11 6.56
C PHE A 316 -0.60 -18.24 5.75
N LEU A 317 -1.82 -18.06 5.24
CA LEU A 317 -2.52 -19.07 4.46
C LEU A 317 -2.04 -19.14 3.01
N SER A 318 -1.46 -18.09 2.47
CA SER A 318 -0.96 -18.08 1.09
C SER A 318 0.15 -19.10 0.87
N GLN A 319 0.13 -19.76 -0.27
CA GLN A 319 1.18 -20.67 -0.73
C GLN A 319 2.22 -19.97 -1.62
N ASP A 320 2.03 -18.69 -1.94
CA ASP A 320 2.99 -17.88 -2.66
C ASP A 320 4.07 -17.35 -1.71
N ALA A 321 5.33 -17.76 -1.91
CA ALA A 321 6.47 -17.39 -1.07
C ALA A 321 6.71 -15.86 -1.02
N ASN A 322 6.30 -15.11 -2.05
CA ASN A 322 6.41 -13.66 -2.05
C ASN A 322 5.59 -12.99 -0.94
N HIS A 323 4.57 -13.68 -0.41
CA HIS A 323 3.74 -13.17 0.68
C HIS A 323 4.33 -13.38 2.07
N TRP A 324 5.33 -14.26 2.26
CA TRP A 324 5.76 -14.71 3.60
C TRP A 324 6.76 -13.79 4.27
N GLY A 325 7.73 -13.28 3.53
CA GLY A 325 8.87 -12.53 4.07
C GLY A 325 8.61 -11.05 4.33
N MET A 326 9.69 -10.32 4.56
CA MET A 326 9.67 -8.87 4.81
C MET A 326 9.70 -8.03 3.53
N HIS A 327 9.88 -8.65 2.39
CA HIS A 327 9.96 -7.99 1.09
C HIS A 327 8.59 -7.54 0.58
N TRP A 328 8.58 -6.75 -0.46
CA TRP A 328 7.40 -6.22 -1.12
C TRP A 328 6.58 -5.23 -0.28
N HIS A 329 5.44 -4.86 -0.78
CA HIS A 329 4.56 -3.80 -0.24
C HIS A 329 3.66 -4.24 0.93
N TYR A 330 3.51 -5.55 1.17
CA TYR A 330 2.48 -6.10 2.07
C TYR A 330 2.56 -5.63 3.53
N SER A 331 3.74 -5.23 3.98
CA SER A 331 3.94 -4.78 5.37
C SER A 331 3.72 -3.28 5.57
N ALA A 332 3.55 -2.48 4.50
CA ALA A 332 3.39 -1.02 4.62
C ALA A 332 2.19 -0.63 5.49
N ILE A 333 1.05 -1.29 5.29
CA ILE A 333 -0.19 -1.02 6.04
C ILE A 333 -0.10 -1.41 7.52
N LEU A 334 0.83 -2.31 7.87
CA LEU A 334 1.04 -2.75 9.26
C LEU A 334 1.84 -1.72 10.05
N MET A 335 2.70 -0.91 9.39
CA MET A 335 3.59 0.04 10.06
C MET A 335 2.85 1.10 10.89
N PRO A 336 1.86 1.86 10.37
CA PRO A 336 1.16 2.84 11.18
C PRO A 336 0.44 2.21 12.38
N VAL A 337 -0.10 1.00 12.21
CA VAL A 337 -0.77 0.27 13.30
C VAL A 337 0.23 -0.10 14.39
N LEU A 338 1.37 -0.69 14.03
CA LEU A 338 2.42 -1.11 14.97
C LEU A 338 2.99 0.07 15.77
N PHE A 339 3.34 1.17 15.10
CA PHE A 339 3.90 2.33 15.79
C PHE A 339 2.88 3.01 16.71
N LEU A 340 1.59 3.07 16.31
CA LEU A 340 0.55 3.61 17.18
C LEU A 340 0.14 2.63 18.29
N ALA A 341 0.21 1.33 18.05
CA ALA A 341 0.09 0.31 19.10
C ALA A 341 1.23 0.40 20.12
N LEU A 342 2.47 0.68 19.67
CA LEU A 342 3.59 0.97 20.57
C LEU A 342 3.29 2.19 21.47
N VAL A 343 2.74 3.28 20.90
CA VAL A 343 2.35 4.48 21.68
C VAL A 343 1.35 4.14 22.77
N ASP A 344 0.33 3.33 22.45
CA ASP A 344 -0.67 2.86 23.41
C ASP A 344 -0.04 1.94 24.47
N GLY A 345 0.84 1.03 24.04
CA GLY A 345 1.62 0.17 24.93
C GLY A 345 2.47 0.96 25.93
N VAL A 346 3.20 1.98 25.47
CA VAL A 346 3.99 2.88 26.34
C VAL A 346 3.08 3.60 27.31
N ARG A 347 1.93 4.13 26.86
CA ARG A 347 0.94 4.76 27.75
C ARG A 347 0.48 3.79 28.82
N SER A 348 0.15 2.55 28.45
CA SER A 348 -0.39 1.52 29.36
C SER A 348 0.60 1.08 30.44
N VAL A 349 1.89 1.08 30.17
CA VAL A 349 2.89 0.63 31.14
C VAL A 349 3.29 1.72 32.16
N ARG A 350 2.97 2.99 31.90
CA ARG A 350 3.26 4.11 32.83
C ARG A 350 2.61 3.91 34.20
N THR A 351 1.46 3.25 34.26
CA THR A 351 0.69 2.95 35.47
C THR A 351 0.82 1.49 35.90
N SER A 352 1.78 0.75 35.34
CA SER A 352 1.97 -0.65 35.67
C SER A 352 2.51 -0.81 37.10
N PRO A 353 2.01 -1.78 37.89
CA PRO A 353 2.57 -2.13 39.18
C PRO A 353 3.97 -2.74 39.08
N ARG A 354 4.40 -3.15 37.90
CA ARG A 354 5.73 -3.75 37.65
C ARG A 354 6.74 -2.67 37.30
N ALA A 355 7.65 -2.34 38.22
CA ALA A 355 8.65 -1.30 38.06
C ALA A 355 9.55 -1.45 36.82
N TRP A 356 9.90 -2.70 36.47
CA TRP A 356 10.70 -2.96 35.26
C TRP A 356 9.97 -2.59 33.97
N LEU A 357 8.63 -2.78 33.88
CA LEU A 357 7.84 -2.35 32.72
C LEU A 357 7.77 -0.84 32.60
N VAL A 358 7.65 -0.14 33.73
CA VAL A 358 7.69 1.34 33.75
C VAL A 358 9.04 1.83 33.24
N SER A 359 10.13 1.22 33.69
CA SER A 359 11.50 1.56 33.23
C SER A 359 11.68 1.22 31.75
N TYR A 360 11.19 0.06 31.29
CA TYR A 360 11.23 -0.34 29.89
C TYR A 360 10.46 0.65 28.99
N GLY A 361 9.26 1.08 29.40
CA GLY A 361 8.46 2.05 28.67
C GLY A 361 9.13 3.42 28.48
N LYS A 362 10.12 3.79 29.35
CA LYS A 362 10.90 5.03 29.18
C LYS A 362 11.95 4.92 28.07
N VAL A 363 12.49 3.74 27.83
CA VAL A 363 13.62 3.53 26.91
C VAL A 363 13.20 2.95 25.56
N VAL A 364 12.05 2.30 25.44
CA VAL A 364 11.64 1.60 24.22
C VAL A 364 11.51 2.53 23.01
N VAL A 365 11.02 3.77 23.19
CA VAL A 365 10.88 4.74 22.08
C VAL A 365 12.23 5.16 21.52
N PRO A 366 13.21 5.66 22.33
CA PRO A 366 14.53 5.97 21.79
C PRO A 366 15.25 4.74 21.23
N VAL A 367 15.07 3.55 21.82
CA VAL A 367 15.63 2.30 21.29
C VAL A 367 15.02 1.96 19.95
N ALA A 368 13.70 1.98 19.79
CA ALA A 368 13.02 1.74 18.51
C ALA A 368 13.49 2.74 17.43
N THR A 369 13.68 4.01 17.81
CA THR A 369 14.20 5.02 16.90
C THR A 369 15.65 4.71 16.47
N ALA A 370 16.51 4.36 17.40
CA ALA A 370 17.90 4.01 17.11
C ALA A 370 17.98 2.74 16.22
N VAL A 371 17.19 1.70 16.52
CA VAL A 371 17.11 0.48 15.73
C VAL A 371 16.66 0.80 14.30
N ALA A 372 15.62 1.63 14.11
CA ALA A 372 15.16 2.02 12.80
C ALA A 372 16.25 2.75 11.98
N LEU A 373 17.02 3.65 12.61
CA LEU A 373 18.14 4.35 11.99
C LEU A 373 19.26 3.38 11.57
N VAL A 374 19.60 2.42 12.43
CA VAL A 374 20.64 1.42 12.14
C VAL A 374 20.19 0.49 11.00
N LEU A 375 18.94 0.01 11.02
CA LEU A 375 18.42 -0.84 9.97
C LEU A 375 18.32 -0.12 8.63
N ALA A 376 17.99 1.18 8.63
CA ALA A 376 17.92 1.98 7.41
C ALA A 376 19.24 1.99 6.60
N ALA A 377 20.37 1.77 7.26
CA ALA A 377 21.67 1.62 6.60
C ALA A 377 21.77 0.36 5.69
N ASN A 378 20.84 -0.59 5.80
CA ASN A 378 20.77 -1.81 5.00
C ASN A 378 19.47 -1.92 4.17
N LEU A 379 18.61 -0.90 4.23
CA LEU A 379 17.33 -0.86 3.54
C LEU A 379 17.43 -0.05 2.22
N PRO A 380 16.43 -0.11 1.35
CA PRO A 380 16.47 0.46 -0.01
C PRO A 380 16.94 1.91 -0.11
N LEU A 381 16.52 2.80 0.77
CA LEU A 381 16.88 4.21 0.71
C LEU A 381 18.40 4.48 0.82
N ARG A 382 19.19 3.53 1.35
CA ARG A 382 20.66 3.65 1.37
C ARG A 382 21.26 3.80 -0.02
N GLU A 383 20.58 3.28 -1.04
CA GLU A 383 21.06 3.36 -2.42
C GLU A 383 21.19 4.81 -2.88
N LEU A 384 20.38 5.72 -2.35
CA LEU A 384 20.50 7.15 -2.64
C LEU A 384 21.84 7.77 -2.20
N LEU A 385 22.60 7.08 -1.33
CA LEU A 385 23.93 7.54 -0.90
C LEU A 385 25.05 7.06 -1.82
N LYS A 386 24.74 6.18 -2.79
CA LYS A 386 25.73 5.63 -3.73
C LYS A 386 25.75 6.40 -5.03
N SER A 387 26.92 6.81 -5.50
CA SER A 387 27.06 7.53 -6.78
C SER A 387 26.62 6.68 -7.99
N GLU A 388 26.75 5.36 -7.91
CA GLU A 388 26.37 4.41 -8.96
C GLU A 388 24.85 4.43 -9.21
N THR A 389 24.05 4.77 -8.20
CA THR A 389 22.58 4.87 -8.30
C THR A 389 22.14 5.88 -9.36
N TYR A 390 22.91 6.95 -9.56
CA TYR A 390 22.61 8.06 -10.47
C TYR A 390 23.29 7.94 -11.84
N ARG A 391 24.13 6.92 -12.04
CA ARG A 391 24.82 6.77 -13.31
C ARG A 391 23.94 6.08 -14.34
N THR A 392 23.83 6.69 -15.50
CA THR A 392 23.25 6.08 -16.69
C THR A 392 24.27 5.08 -17.26
N ASP A 393 23.86 3.84 -17.39
CA ASP A 393 24.64 2.79 -18.03
C ASP A 393 24.17 2.55 -19.48
N THR A 394 24.95 1.82 -20.25
CA THR A 394 24.64 1.47 -21.65
C THR A 394 23.28 0.76 -21.78
N ARG A 395 22.93 -0.09 -20.79
CA ARG A 395 21.64 -0.77 -20.80
C ARG A 395 20.45 0.20 -20.66
N THR A 396 20.57 1.19 -19.79
CA THR A 396 19.56 2.25 -19.64
C THR A 396 19.38 3.05 -20.95
N GLU A 397 20.48 3.36 -21.62
CA GLU A 397 20.44 4.06 -22.92
C GLU A 397 19.74 3.22 -24.00
N GLN A 398 20.08 1.94 -24.06
CA GLN A 398 19.46 0.97 -24.99
C GLN A 398 17.95 0.77 -24.71
N ALA A 399 17.55 0.64 -23.43
CA ALA A 399 16.16 0.54 -23.04
C ALA A 399 15.36 1.80 -23.44
N ARG A 400 15.94 2.99 -23.20
CA ARG A 400 15.33 4.26 -23.62
C ARG A 400 15.18 4.35 -25.12
N ALA A 401 16.18 3.94 -25.89
CA ALA A 401 16.12 3.90 -27.33
C ALA A 401 15.09 2.88 -27.85
N ALA A 402 14.95 1.72 -27.18
CA ALA A 402 13.91 0.74 -27.51
C ALA A 402 12.50 1.29 -27.29
N VAL A 403 12.24 1.98 -26.16
CA VAL A 403 10.95 2.65 -25.91
C VAL A 403 10.68 3.72 -26.98
N ALA A 404 11.67 4.56 -27.31
CA ALA A 404 11.55 5.61 -28.31
C ALA A 404 11.35 5.09 -29.75
N ALA A 405 11.69 3.83 -30.02
CA ALA A 405 11.47 3.20 -31.34
C ALA A 405 10.01 2.78 -31.57
N VAL A 406 9.17 2.82 -30.55
CA VAL A 406 7.72 2.55 -30.66
C VAL A 406 6.99 3.88 -30.86
N PRO A 407 6.30 4.13 -32.00
CA PRO A 407 5.57 5.37 -32.22
C PRO A 407 4.41 5.56 -31.25
N GLU A 408 4.17 6.81 -30.82
CA GLU A 408 3.04 7.16 -29.95
C GLU A 408 1.69 6.63 -30.52
N GLY A 409 0.83 6.18 -29.62
CA GLY A 409 -0.50 5.65 -29.96
C GLY A 409 -0.52 4.22 -30.51
N ALA A 410 0.64 3.63 -30.81
CA ALA A 410 0.71 2.24 -31.28
C ALA A 410 0.31 1.24 -30.17
N SER A 411 -0.18 0.07 -30.59
CA SER A 411 -0.30 -1.09 -29.70
C SER A 411 1.05 -1.83 -29.63
N VAL A 412 1.48 -2.18 -28.42
CA VAL A 412 2.79 -2.82 -28.21
C VAL A 412 2.68 -3.95 -27.18
N GLU A 413 3.26 -5.08 -27.51
CA GLU A 413 3.56 -6.14 -26.54
C GLU A 413 4.99 -5.97 -26.05
N ALA A 414 5.21 -5.91 -24.75
CA ALA A 414 6.52 -5.60 -24.20
C ALA A 414 6.90 -6.50 -23.02
N ASP A 415 8.20 -6.70 -22.85
CA ASP A 415 8.78 -7.31 -21.65
C ASP A 415 8.60 -6.43 -20.42
N VAL A 416 8.60 -7.08 -19.23
CA VAL A 416 8.30 -6.43 -17.96
C VAL A 416 9.19 -5.21 -17.68
N SER A 417 10.44 -5.22 -18.08
CA SER A 417 11.37 -4.10 -17.88
C SER A 417 10.99 -2.81 -18.64
N LEU A 418 10.15 -2.92 -19.68
CA LEU A 418 9.73 -1.81 -20.53
C LEU A 418 8.27 -1.38 -20.29
N LEU A 419 7.44 -2.24 -19.67
CA LEU A 419 6.00 -2.04 -19.56
C LEU A 419 5.59 -0.66 -19.06
N ALA A 420 6.06 -0.27 -17.88
CA ALA A 420 5.63 0.97 -17.25
C ALA A 420 6.03 2.22 -18.07
N HIS A 421 7.12 2.14 -18.83
CA HIS A 421 7.60 3.26 -19.67
C HIS A 421 6.74 3.50 -20.91
N LEU A 422 5.96 2.50 -21.31
CA LEU A 422 5.10 2.55 -22.49
C LEU A 422 3.63 2.90 -22.17
N THR A 423 3.20 2.77 -20.90
CA THR A 423 1.77 2.89 -20.53
C THR A 423 1.20 4.30 -20.65
N ALA A 424 2.04 5.35 -20.66
CA ALA A 424 1.57 6.71 -20.82
C ALA A 424 0.90 6.95 -22.18
N ASP A 425 1.53 6.47 -23.26
CA ASP A 425 1.19 6.87 -24.62
C ASP A 425 0.76 5.71 -25.52
N HIS A 426 0.90 4.44 -25.04
CA HIS A 426 0.65 3.25 -25.85
C HIS A 426 -0.46 2.38 -25.25
N ARG A 427 -1.00 1.49 -26.05
CA ARG A 427 -1.78 0.35 -25.60
C ARG A 427 -0.81 -0.83 -25.37
N VAL A 428 -0.58 -1.18 -24.13
CA VAL A 428 0.50 -2.10 -23.75
C VAL A 428 -0.05 -3.45 -23.33
N TYR A 429 0.53 -4.51 -23.89
CA TYR A 429 0.36 -5.90 -23.48
C TYR A 429 1.64 -6.43 -22.88
N TRP A 430 1.58 -7.37 -21.97
CA TRP A 430 2.74 -8.11 -21.56
C TRP A 430 3.00 -9.30 -22.46
N VAL A 431 4.25 -9.67 -22.67
CA VAL A 431 4.66 -10.78 -23.52
C VAL A 431 3.91 -12.07 -23.13
N GLY A 432 3.23 -12.65 -24.12
CA GLY A 432 2.41 -13.86 -23.96
C GLY A 432 1.01 -13.65 -23.40
N THR A 433 0.60 -12.44 -23.05
CA THR A 433 -0.79 -12.16 -22.60
C THR A 433 -1.69 -11.59 -23.71
N SER A 434 -1.15 -11.20 -24.83
CA SER A 434 -1.86 -10.58 -25.96
C SER A 434 -2.73 -11.57 -26.78
N LYS A 435 -3.01 -12.76 -26.26
CA LYS A 435 -3.76 -13.82 -26.96
C LYS A 435 -5.01 -13.27 -27.67
N GLY A 436 -5.06 -13.46 -29.00
CA GLY A 436 -6.14 -12.94 -29.85
C GLY A 436 -6.01 -11.47 -30.27
N ALA A 437 -4.96 -10.76 -29.84
CA ALA A 437 -4.56 -9.46 -30.36
C ALA A 437 -3.24 -9.60 -31.12
N THR A 438 -3.11 -8.84 -32.22
CA THR A 438 -1.86 -8.74 -32.98
C THR A 438 -1.32 -7.31 -32.80
N PRO A 439 -0.44 -7.06 -31.80
CA PRO A 439 0.11 -5.74 -31.55
C PRO A 439 0.84 -5.18 -32.77
N ASP A 440 0.87 -3.86 -32.93
CA ASP A 440 1.59 -3.20 -34.03
C ASP A 440 3.10 -3.31 -33.86
N TYR A 441 3.55 -3.37 -32.58
CA TYR A 441 4.96 -3.50 -32.20
C TYR A 441 5.16 -4.57 -31.13
N LEU A 442 6.37 -5.14 -31.12
CA LEU A 442 6.87 -6.02 -30.06
C LEU A 442 8.18 -5.39 -29.54
N ALA A 443 8.30 -5.25 -28.22
CA ALA A 443 9.48 -4.66 -27.57
C ALA A 443 10.05 -5.66 -26.56
N TYR A 444 11.15 -6.31 -26.92
CA TYR A 444 11.75 -7.40 -26.16
C TYR A 444 13.00 -6.96 -25.41
N ASP A 445 13.13 -7.38 -24.16
CA ASP A 445 14.34 -7.42 -23.39
C ASP A 445 15.02 -8.78 -23.64
N LEU A 446 15.99 -8.84 -24.56
CA LEU A 446 16.62 -10.08 -25.01
C LEU A 446 17.41 -10.82 -23.89
N ARG A 447 17.69 -10.14 -22.78
CA ARG A 447 18.41 -10.69 -21.61
C ARG A 447 17.50 -10.94 -20.40
N GLY A 448 16.25 -10.51 -20.46
CA GLY A 448 15.27 -10.65 -19.38
C GLY A 448 14.65 -12.05 -19.25
N TRP A 449 14.94 -12.94 -20.18
CA TRP A 449 14.38 -14.29 -20.21
C TRP A 449 15.29 -15.29 -19.50
N SER A 450 14.72 -16.42 -19.09
CA SER A 450 15.47 -17.53 -18.46
C SER A 450 16.64 -18.02 -19.32
N GLN A 451 16.50 -17.91 -20.66
CA GLN A 451 17.58 -18.07 -21.64
C GLN A 451 17.62 -16.83 -22.54
N PRO A 452 18.82 -16.30 -22.87
CA PRO A 452 18.94 -15.17 -23.79
C PRO A 452 18.31 -15.44 -25.14
N VAL A 453 17.52 -14.48 -25.62
CA VAL A 453 16.87 -14.58 -26.94
C VAL A 453 17.86 -14.18 -28.01
N SER A 454 18.31 -15.17 -28.82
CA SER A 454 19.26 -14.94 -29.92
C SER A 454 18.59 -14.40 -31.18
N ASP A 455 17.36 -14.87 -31.49
CA ASP A 455 16.56 -14.46 -32.64
C ASP A 455 15.17 -13.93 -32.20
N PRO A 456 14.99 -12.60 -32.14
CA PRO A 456 13.71 -12.00 -31.79
C PRO A 456 12.64 -12.18 -32.83
N VAL A 457 12.97 -12.42 -34.12
CA VAL A 457 11.99 -12.69 -35.17
C VAL A 457 11.42 -14.11 -35.02
N GLN A 458 12.28 -15.07 -34.68
CA GLN A 458 11.82 -16.42 -34.35
C GLN A 458 10.90 -16.43 -33.14
N LEU A 459 11.24 -15.69 -32.08
CA LEU A 459 10.38 -15.54 -30.90
C LEU A 459 9.04 -14.93 -31.28
N ALA A 460 9.04 -13.85 -32.06
CA ALA A 460 7.81 -13.22 -32.56
C ALA A 460 6.92 -14.20 -33.35
N SER A 461 7.53 -15.03 -34.22
CA SER A 461 6.80 -16.03 -34.97
C SER A 461 6.21 -17.16 -34.10
N GLN A 462 6.82 -17.47 -32.97
CA GLN A 462 6.31 -18.44 -32.00
C GLN A 462 5.13 -17.88 -31.18
N LEU A 463 5.21 -16.61 -30.79
CA LEU A 463 4.17 -15.96 -30.00
C LEU A 463 2.99 -15.51 -30.85
N HIS A 464 3.24 -15.10 -32.11
CA HIS A 464 2.27 -14.56 -33.05
C HIS A 464 2.39 -15.27 -34.43
N PRO A 465 2.02 -16.56 -34.54
CA PRO A 465 2.14 -17.29 -35.80
C PRO A 465 1.23 -16.76 -36.92
N GLU A 466 0.21 -15.96 -36.54
CA GLU A 466 -0.74 -15.32 -37.47
C GLU A 466 -0.26 -14.00 -38.07
N ALA A 467 0.87 -13.44 -37.59
CA ALA A 467 1.39 -12.15 -38.03
C ALA A 467 2.91 -12.23 -38.36
N ARG A 468 3.36 -11.31 -39.20
CA ARG A 468 4.79 -11.16 -39.50
C ARG A 468 5.31 -9.88 -38.87
N TYR A 469 6.57 -9.96 -38.37
CA TYR A 469 7.24 -8.85 -37.73
C TYR A 469 8.65 -8.70 -38.28
N GLU A 470 9.06 -7.45 -38.47
CA GLU A 470 10.40 -7.10 -38.92
C GLU A 470 11.08 -6.19 -37.87
N ILE A 471 12.40 -6.37 -37.68
CA ILE A 471 13.18 -5.61 -36.73
C ILE A 471 13.29 -4.15 -37.19
N THR A 472 12.85 -3.21 -36.37
CA THR A 472 13.02 -1.77 -36.57
C THR A 472 14.10 -1.17 -35.68
N TYR A 473 14.38 -1.80 -34.53
CA TYR A 473 15.48 -1.44 -33.64
C TYR A 473 16.11 -2.71 -33.04
N ARG A 474 17.43 -2.76 -32.96
CA ARG A 474 18.17 -3.81 -32.26
C ARG A 474 19.42 -3.27 -31.60
N SER A 475 19.65 -3.65 -30.37
CA SER A 475 20.86 -3.43 -29.60
C SER A 475 21.30 -4.76 -28.93
N ASP A 476 22.40 -4.72 -28.18
CA ASP A 476 22.89 -5.91 -27.45
C ASP A 476 21.98 -6.35 -26.28
N GLY A 477 20.90 -5.64 -25.98
CA GLY A 477 20.02 -5.98 -24.87
C GLY A 477 18.54 -5.92 -25.23
N PHE A 478 18.18 -5.23 -26.31
CA PHE A 478 16.78 -4.98 -26.66
C PHE A 478 16.53 -5.09 -28.15
N ALA A 479 15.33 -5.48 -28.51
CA ALA A 479 14.84 -5.44 -29.89
C ALA A 479 13.42 -4.91 -29.94
N VAL A 480 13.14 -4.10 -30.98
CA VAL A 480 11.78 -3.67 -31.31
C VAL A 480 11.46 -4.16 -32.72
N LEU A 481 10.32 -4.80 -32.88
CA LEU A 481 9.84 -5.32 -34.13
C LEU A 481 8.51 -4.65 -34.46
N LYS A 482 8.29 -4.40 -35.74
CA LYS A 482 7.06 -3.85 -36.31
C LYS A 482 6.33 -4.92 -37.12
N ARG A 483 5.01 -4.97 -36.97
CA ARG A 483 4.14 -5.78 -37.83
C ARG A 483 4.18 -5.29 -39.28
N VAL A 484 4.28 -6.22 -40.25
CA VAL A 484 4.34 -5.97 -41.68
C VAL A 484 3.19 -6.68 -42.41
#